data_8c7a6de185d7cefc02d0fd200f857497
#
_entry.id   8c7a6de185d7cefc02d0fd200f857497
#
_cell.length_a   1.000
_cell.length_b   1.000
_cell.length_c   1.000
_cell.angle_alpha   90.00
_cell.angle_beta   90.00
_cell.angle_gamma   90.00
#
_symmetry.space_group_name_H-M   'P 1'
#
loop_
_entity.id
_entity.type
_entity.pdbx_description
1 polymer ?
#
loop_
_entity_poly.entity_id
_entity_poly.type
_entity_poly.pdbx_seq_one_letter_code
_entity_poly.pdbx_strand_id
1 'polypeptide(L)'
;MFEITRYTASERERWNDFVQRSKNSTFLLERDYMDYHAHRFADASLLVWRKSRLAALLPLSRGEGGAVVSHGGLTYGGLVLDQRATATDVCHIFRCVNDFLRAEGFSHVVYKPTPWIYHRLPAEEDLYALTAVCGAQLVRRELSATIAQRNRIRLAESRRSGLRKARAAGLRVEESTDYATFWHLLCRHLESRYGTQPVHSLEEISRLAAAFPTRIRLYIVYQGETALGGTVVYETPQTAHTQYISASAEGRQMGALDLLFHHLLDQVYTATPYFDFGTSTAETEYGFNASLLFQKEGFGGRGICYDTYEWRLSSPPPCCV
;
A
#
# COMPACT_ATOMS: atom_id res chain seq x y z
N MET A 1 22.04 -15.23 17.46
CA MET A 1 21.47 -16.19 16.50
C MET A 1 19.99 -15.90 16.40
N PHE A 2 19.42 -15.88 15.19
CA PHE A 2 17.99 -15.76 14.94
C PHE A 2 17.41 -17.14 14.67
N GLU A 3 16.18 -17.36 15.12
CA GLU A 3 15.37 -18.55 14.88
C GLU A 3 14.16 -18.15 14.06
N ILE A 4 13.78 -18.98 13.08
CA ILE A 4 12.65 -18.71 12.19
C ILE A 4 11.57 -19.76 12.50
N THR A 5 10.33 -19.29 12.68
CA THR A 5 9.16 -20.15 12.82
C THR A 5 8.05 -19.71 11.87
N ARG A 6 7.19 -20.65 11.48
CA ARG A 6 5.98 -20.31 10.74
C ARG A 6 4.96 -19.63 11.66
N TYR A 7 4.21 -18.72 11.07
CA TYR A 7 3.04 -18.18 11.74
C TYR A 7 1.98 -19.26 11.95
N THR A 8 1.33 -19.20 13.11
CA THR A 8 0.13 -19.98 13.44
C THR A 8 -0.91 -19.05 14.04
N ALA A 9 -2.18 -19.45 13.99
CA ALA A 9 -3.29 -18.62 14.50
C ALA A 9 -3.15 -18.24 15.99
N SER A 10 -2.43 -19.04 16.80
CA SER A 10 -2.14 -18.74 18.21
C SER A 10 -1.23 -17.51 18.38
N GLU A 11 -0.51 -17.11 17.33
CA GLU A 11 0.39 -15.96 17.34
C GLU A 11 -0.26 -14.65 16.85
N ARG A 12 -1.59 -14.67 16.56
CA ARG A 12 -2.32 -13.54 15.97
C ARG A 12 -2.17 -12.24 16.77
N GLU A 13 -2.42 -12.27 18.07
CA GLU A 13 -2.32 -11.10 18.93
C GLU A 13 -0.89 -10.55 18.96
N ARG A 14 0.10 -11.44 19.15
CA ARG A 14 1.52 -11.06 19.14
C ARG A 14 1.97 -10.50 17.81
N TRP A 15 1.46 -11.03 16.70
CA TRP A 15 1.70 -10.50 15.36
C TRP A 15 1.16 -9.06 15.23
N ASN A 16 -0.12 -8.85 15.56
CA ASN A 16 -0.76 -7.53 15.46
C ASN A 16 -0.07 -6.49 16.36
N ASP A 17 0.23 -6.85 17.62
CA ASP A 17 0.99 -6.00 18.53
C ASP A 17 2.36 -5.60 17.97
N PHE A 18 3.05 -6.53 17.31
CA PHE A 18 4.34 -6.25 16.70
C PHE A 18 4.20 -5.29 15.52
N VAL A 19 3.24 -5.53 14.62
CA VAL A 19 2.92 -4.66 13.50
C VAL A 19 2.66 -3.23 13.97
N GLN A 20 1.81 -3.04 14.98
CA GLN A 20 1.41 -1.72 15.48
C GLN A 20 2.57 -0.89 16.03
N ARG A 21 3.59 -1.52 16.63
CA ARG A 21 4.77 -0.82 17.20
C ARG A 21 6.03 -0.90 16.34
N SER A 22 5.97 -1.54 15.19
CA SER A 22 7.10 -1.64 14.26
C SER A 22 7.49 -0.28 13.67
N LYS A 23 8.73 -0.17 13.16
CA LYS A 23 9.22 1.08 12.56
C LYS A 23 8.79 1.29 11.11
N ASN A 24 8.32 0.23 10.39
CA ASN A 24 8.09 0.27 8.95
C ASN A 24 6.82 -0.44 8.47
N SER A 25 5.85 -0.63 9.35
CA SER A 25 4.62 -1.36 9.02
C SER A 25 3.39 -0.47 8.98
N THR A 26 2.33 -1.00 8.37
CA THR A 26 0.99 -0.42 8.34
C THR A 26 -0.05 -1.45 8.77
N PHE A 27 -1.31 -1.02 8.99
CA PHE A 27 -2.41 -1.90 9.36
C PHE A 27 -2.74 -2.96 8.30
N LEU A 28 -2.30 -2.78 7.04
CA LEU A 28 -2.44 -3.78 5.98
C LEU A 28 -1.73 -5.09 6.32
N LEU A 29 -0.74 -5.05 7.23
CA LEU A 29 0.02 -6.20 7.68
C LEU A 29 -0.49 -6.78 9.01
N GLU A 30 -1.56 -6.23 9.59
CA GLU A 30 -2.29 -6.86 10.68
C GLU A 30 -3.08 -8.07 10.18
N ARG A 31 -3.20 -9.11 11.00
CA ARG A 31 -3.92 -10.34 10.60
C ARG A 31 -5.38 -10.10 10.30
N ASP A 32 -6.00 -9.14 10.98
CA ASP A 32 -7.38 -8.76 10.71
C ASP A 32 -7.58 -8.22 9.29
N TYR A 33 -6.54 -7.59 8.71
CA TYR A 33 -6.55 -7.19 7.32
C TYR A 33 -6.07 -8.32 6.39
N MET A 34 -4.92 -8.96 6.68
CA MET A 34 -4.36 -9.98 5.80
C MET A 34 -5.29 -11.19 5.60
N ASP A 35 -5.99 -11.61 6.65
CA ASP A 35 -6.78 -12.83 6.64
C ASP A 35 -8.14 -12.69 5.92
N TYR A 36 -8.57 -11.45 5.53
CA TYR A 36 -9.87 -11.29 4.83
C TYR A 36 -9.93 -12.06 3.51
N HIS A 37 -8.79 -12.28 2.87
CA HIS A 37 -8.68 -12.98 1.60
C HIS A 37 -7.77 -14.23 1.67
N ALA A 38 -7.63 -14.82 2.86
CA ALA A 38 -6.82 -16.02 3.08
C ALA A 38 -7.23 -17.21 2.18
N HIS A 39 -8.47 -17.26 1.72
CA HIS A 39 -8.96 -18.26 0.78
C HIS A 39 -8.30 -18.16 -0.62
N ARG A 40 -7.73 -16.99 -0.97
CA ARG A 40 -7.04 -16.74 -2.26
C ARG A 40 -5.53 -16.90 -2.13
N PHE A 41 -4.96 -16.70 -0.94
CA PHE A 41 -3.52 -16.63 -0.71
C PHE A 41 -3.13 -17.54 0.46
N ALA A 42 -2.58 -18.70 0.15
CA ALA A 42 -2.11 -19.64 1.18
C ALA A 42 -0.97 -19.02 1.99
N ASP A 43 -1.18 -18.83 3.27
CA ASP A 43 -0.22 -18.21 4.19
C ASP A 43 1.08 -19.01 4.28
N ALA A 44 2.19 -18.30 4.26
CA ALA A 44 3.54 -18.81 4.48
C ALA A 44 4.36 -17.89 5.39
N SER A 45 3.69 -16.99 6.11
CA SER A 45 4.29 -15.94 6.93
C SER A 45 5.21 -16.49 8.01
N LEU A 46 6.25 -15.72 8.35
CA LEU A 46 7.29 -16.10 9.28
C LEU A 46 7.39 -15.14 10.46
N LEU A 47 7.74 -15.71 11.61
CA LEU A 47 8.17 -14.98 12.79
C LEU A 47 9.68 -15.18 12.96
N VAL A 48 10.38 -14.10 13.26
CA VAL A 48 11.82 -14.08 13.47
C VAL A 48 12.10 -13.80 14.95
N TRP A 49 12.75 -14.75 15.61
CA TRP A 49 13.03 -14.69 17.04
C TRP A 49 14.49 -14.43 17.32
N ARG A 50 14.76 -13.59 18.31
CA ARG A 50 16.10 -13.47 18.92
C ARG A 50 16.01 -13.92 20.37
N LYS A 51 16.44 -15.14 20.65
CA LYS A 51 16.10 -15.85 21.91
C LYS A 51 14.57 -15.94 22.04
N SER A 52 13.99 -15.49 23.15
CA SER A 52 12.54 -15.49 23.39
C SER A 52 11.82 -14.21 22.91
N ARG A 53 12.53 -13.26 22.29
CA ARG A 53 11.96 -11.99 21.82
C ARG A 53 11.68 -12.03 20.32
N LEU A 54 10.46 -11.67 19.93
CA LEU A 54 10.12 -11.44 18.53
C LEU A 54 10.90 -10.22 18.03
N ALA A 55 11.67 -10.40 16.97
CA ALA A 55 12.59 -9.39 16.42
C ALA A 55 12.14 -8.84 15.06
N ALA A 56 11.46 -9.67 14.25
CA ALA A 56 10.88 -9.26 12.99
C ALA A 56 9.72 -10.19 12.60
N LEU A 57 8.92 -9.74 11.62
CA LEU A 57 7.91 -10.54 10.95
C LEU A 57 8.15 -10.46 9.44
N LEU A 58 7.82 -11.53 8.73
CA LEU A 58 7.83 -11.52 7.27
C LEU A 58 6.48 -12.06 6.76
N PRO A 59 5.55 -11.17 6.35
CA PRO A 59 4.30 -11.55 5.73
C PRO A 59 4.60 -12.25 4.40
N LEU A 60 4.16 -13.48 4.24
CA LEU A 60 4.39 -14.28 3.04
C LEU A 60 3.14 -15.05 2.65
N SER A 61 2.97 -15.26 1.36
CA SER A 61 2.03 -16.22 0.79
C SER A 61 2.73 -17.14 -0.20
N ARG A 62 2.18 -18.35 -0.40
CA ARG A 62 2.63 -19.24 -1.47
C ARG A 62 2.28 -18.65 -2.81
N GLY A 63 3.23 -18.63 -3.73
CA GLY A 63 3.06 -18.28 -5.13
C GLY A 63 3.12 -19.50 -6.04
N GLU A 64 3.04 -19.27 -7.33
CA GLU A 64 3.16 -20.29 -8.36
C GLU A 64 4.63 -20.73 -8.57
N GLY A 65 4.84 -21.91 -9.17
CA GLY A 65 6.18 -22.39 -9.54
C GLY A 65 7.15 -22.57 -8.37
N GLY A 66 6.66 -22.77 -7.14
CA GLY A 66 7.50 -22.89 -5.94
C GLY A 66 7.97 -21.55 -5.38
N ALA A 67 7.38 -20.43 -5.81
CA ALA A 67 7.63 -19.12 -5.27
C ALA A 67 7.06 -18.96 -3.86
N VAL A 68 7.68 -18.05 -3.09
CA VAL A 68 7.05 -17.40 -1.95
C VAL A 68 7.03 -15.89 -2.21
N VAL A 69 5.90 -15.25 -1.93
CA VAL A 69 5.68 -13.81 -2.23
C VAL A 69 5.48 -13.06 -0.93
N SER A 70 6.07 -11.87 -0.78
CA SER A 70 5.82 -11.01 0.38
C SER A 70 4.41 -10.44 0.32
N HIS A 71 3.46 -11.28 0.54
CA HIS A 71 2.03 -11.30 0.49
C HIS A 71 1.41 -10.93 -0.88
N GLY A 72 1.00 -11.95 -1.65
CA GLY A 72 0.46 -11.80 -3.02
C GLY A 72 -0.76 -10.90 -3.14
N GLY A 73 -1.61 -10.83 -2.11
CA GLY A 73 -2.83 -10.01 -2.10
C GLY A 73 -2.66 -8.57 -1.63
N LEU A 74 -1.43 -8.13 -1.31
CA LEU A 74 -1.16 -6.79 -0.81
C LEU A 74 -0.29 -6.00 -1.78
N THR A 75 -0.42 -4.67 -1.72
CA THR A 75 0.40 -3.74 -2.52
C THR A 75 1.87 -3.84 -2.14
N TYR A 76 2.16 -4.01 -0.86
CA TYR A 76 3.49 -4.19 -0.27
C TYR A 76 3.41 -5.14 0.92
N GLY A 77 4.54 -5.67 1.34
CA GLY A 77 4.71 -6.53 2.50
C GLY A 77 6.07 -6.27 3.12
N GLY A 78 7.04 -7.10 2.77
CA GLY A 78 8.43 -6.93 3.20
C GLY A 78 8.67 -7.29 4.66
N LEU A 79 9.91 -7.13 5.10
CA LEU A 79 10.34 -7.44 6.46
C LEU A 79 9.87 -6.36 7.43
N VAL A 80 9.01 -6.72 8.36
CA VAL A 80 8.52 -5.85 9.42
C VAL A 80 9.51 -5.86 10.57
N LEU A 81 10.03 -4.69 10.96
CA LEU A 81 11.14 -4.54 11.89
C LEU A 81 10.73 -3.83 13.17
N ASP A 82 11.24 -4.30 14.31
CA ASP A 82 11.17 -3.52 15.55
C ASP A 82 12.15 -2.32 15.51
N GLN A 83 11.97 -1.38 16.43
CA GLN A 83 12.80 -0.17 16.51
C GLN A 83 14.27 -0.44 16.82
N ARG A 84 14.61 -1.64 17.31
CA ARG A 84 15.98 -2.04 17.71
C ARG A 84 16.74 -2.75 16.62
N ALA A 85 16.07 -3.11 15.52
CA ALA A 85 16.70 -3.83 14.42
C ALA A 85 17.80 -2.96 13.77
N THR A 86 19.00 -3.52 13.67
CA THR A 86 20.15 -2.92 13.01
C THR A 86 20.36 -3.52 11.62
N ALA A 87 21.14 -2.86 10.77
CA ALA A 87 21.48 -3.38 9.45
C ALA A 87 22.17 -4.77 9.53
N THR A 88 23.04 -4.98 10.51
CA THR A 88 23.69 -6.29 10.75
C THR A 88 22.62 -7.34 11.13
N ASP A 89 21.66 -7.00 11.98
CA ASP A 89 20.58 -7.92 12.35
C ASP A 89 19.78 -8.30 11.10
N VAL A 90 19.42 -7.34 10.25
CA VAL A 90 18.62 -7.58 9.04
C VAL A 90 19.37 -8.48 8.04
N CYS A 91 20.67 -8.26 7.83
CA CYS A 91 21.49 -9.16 7.00
C CYS A 91 21.50 -10.60 7.55
N HIS A 92 21.62 -10.77 8.86
CA HIS A 92 21.57 -12.10 9.49
C HIS A 92 20.16 -12.73 9.39
N ILE A 93 19.11 -11.93 9.54
CA ILE A 93 17.72 -12.38 9.37
C ILE A 93 17.52 -12.94 7.96
N PHE A 94 17.92 -12.21 6.91
CA PHE A 94 17.75 -12.70 5.54
C PHE A 94 18.53 -14.00 5.25
N ARG A 95 19.72 -14.18 5.83
CA ARG A 95 20.42 -15.48 5.75
C ARG A 95 19.59 -16.59 6.36
N CYS A 96 19.12 -16.43 7.62
CA CYS A 96 18.29 -17.42 8.29
C CYS A 96 16.97 -17.69 7.56
N VAL A 97 16.31 -16.64 7.04
CA VAL A 97 15.08 -16.75 6.25
C VAL A 97 15.33 -17.54 4.95
N ASN A 98 16.41 -17.24 4.22
CA ASN A 98 16.75 -17.96 3.00
C ASN A 98 17.02 -19.44 3.27
N ASP A 99 17.74 -19.76 4.35
CA ASP A 99 18.02 -21.15 4.74
C ASP A 99 16.72 -21.88 5.11
N PHE A 100 15.85 -21.23 5.88
CA PHE A 100 14.55 -21.78 6.27
C PHE A 100 13.67 -22.03 5.04
N LEU A 101 13.49 -21.04 4.16
CA LEU A 101 12.65 -21.17 2.97
C LEU A 101 13.17 -22.23 2.00
N ARG A 102 14.49 -22.37 1.89
CA ARG A 102 15.12 -23.45 1.10
C ARG A 102 14.81 -24.83 1.70
N ALA A 103 14.93 -24.97 2.99
CA ALA A 103 14.60 -26.23 3.69
C ALA A 103 13.13 -26.60 3.54
N GLU A 104 12.23 -25.60 3.44
CA GLU A 104 10.80 -25.77 3.17
C GLU A 104 10.47 -26.06 1.67
N GLY A 105 11.50 -26.12 0.82
CA GLY A 105 11.35 -26.48 -0.61
C GLY A 105 10.92 -25.33 -1.54
N PHE A 106 10.99 -24.07 -1.09
CA PHE A 106 10.77 -22.95 -1.98
C PHE A 106 11.96 -22.74 -2.91
N SER A 107 11.70 -22.32 -4.16
CA SER A 107 12.71 -22.11 -5.19
C SER A 107 13.17 -20.66 -5.31
N HIS A 108 12.28 -19.70 -5.06
CA HIS A 108 12.58 -18.28 -5.18
C HIS A 108 11.63 -17.42 -4.34
N VAL A 109 12.01 -16.19 -4.12
CA VAL A 109 11.26 -15.20 -3.35
C VAL A 109 10.93 -14.01 -4.24
N VAL A 110 9.67 -13.57 -4.20
CA VAL A 110 9.21 -12.28 -4.75
C VAL A 110 8.95 -11.34 -3.60
N TYR A 111 9.65 -10.24 -3.54
CA TYR A 111 9.65 -9.33 -2.40
C TYR A 111 9.20 -7.92 -2.79
N LYS A 112 8.18 -7.42 -2.11
CA LYS A 112 7.63 -6.08 -2.29
C LYS A 112 7.86 -5.28 -1.01
N PRO A 113 8.92 -4.46 -0.90
CA PRO A 113 9.19 -3.68 0.30
C PRO A 113 8.08 -2.68 0.58
N THR A 114 7.85 -2.37 1.85
CA THR A 114 7.00 -1.24 2.23
C THR A 114 7.67 0.05 1.79
N PRO A 115 7.02 0.92 0.98
CA PRO A 115 7.62 2.18 0.56
C PRO A 115 7.94 3.09 1.75
N TRP A 116 9.07 3.79 1.71
CA TRP A 116 9.60 4.58 2.82
C TRP A 116 8.65 5.67 3.34
N ILE A 117 7.71 6.17 2.54
CA ILE A 117 6.70 7.14 2.97
C ILE A 117 5.75 6.61 4.06
N TYR A 118 5.69 5.29 4.27
CA TYR A 118 4.92 4.66 5.33
C TYR A 118 5.75 4.39 6.59
N HIS A 119 7.07 4.54 6.53
CA HIS A 119 7.96 4.26 7.64
C HIS A 119 7.84 5.32 8.75
N ARG A 120 7.70 4.89 9.98
CA ARG A 120 7.73 5.77 11.17
C ARG A 120 9.14 6.24 11.51
N LEU A 121 10.13 5.42 11.17
CA LEU A 121 11.57 5.68 11.29
C LEU A 121 12.24 5.21 9.99
N PRO A 122 13.45 5.70 9.64
CA PRO A 122 14.23 5.13 8.55
C PRO A 122 14.37 3.62 8.73
N ALA A 123 14.05 2.84 7.69
CA ALA A 123 13.94 1.38 7.79
C ALA A 123 14.15 0.68 6.43
N GLU A 124 15.15 1.10 5.69
CA GLU A 124 15.53 0.51 4.38
C GLU A 124 16.71 -0.47 4.50
N GLU A 125 16.95 -1.01 5.69
CA GLU A 125 17.98 -2.04 5.90
C GLU A 125 17.69 -3.32 5.10
N ASP A 126 16.41 -3.59 4.81
CA ASP A 126 15.99 -4.68 3.95
C ASP A 126 16.46 -4.48 2.50
N LEU A 127 16.31 -3.26 1.93
CA LEU A 127 16.78 -2.95 0.58
C LEU A 127 18.28 -3.18 0.42
N TYR A 128 19.07 -2.80 1.45
CA TYR A 128 20.50 -3.10 1.48
C TYR A 128 20.75 -4.62 1.51
N ALA A 129 20.05 -5.36 2.38
CA ALA A 129 20.23 -6.80 2.53
C ALA A 129 19.77 -7.58 1.28
N LEU A 130 18.76 -7.11 0.55
CA LEU A 130 18.32 -7.72 -0.70
C LEU A 130 19.48 -7.82 -1.71
N THR A 131 20.30 -6.78 -1.83
CA THR A 131 21.48 -6.76 -2.71
C THR A 131 22.66 -7.49 -2.09
N ALA A 132 23.00 -7.16 -0.85
CA ALA A 132 24.24 -7.62 -0.21
C ALA A 132 24.20 -9.10 0.24
N VAL A 133 22.99 -9.63 0.52
CA VAL A 133 22.81 -10.99 1.07
C VAL A 133 22.07 -11.90 0.10
N CYS A 134 21.01 -11.40 -0.53
CA CYS A 134 20.11 -12.23 -1.34
C CYS A 134 20.51 -12.27 -2.82
N GLY A 135 21.32 -11.34 -3.30
CA GLY A 135 21.59 -11.18 -4.74
C GLY A 135 20.30 -10.86 -5.52
N ALA A 136 19.35 -10.19 -4.87
CA ALA A 136 18.05 -9.89 -5.42
C ALA A 136 18.14 -8.90 -6.58
N GLN A 137 17.29 -9.09 -7.58
CA GLN A 137 17.16 -8.22 -8.74
C GLN A 137 15.84 -7.46 -8.68
N LEU A 138 15.87 -6.18 -9.06
CA LEU A 138 14.67 -5.39 -9.28
C LEU A 138 13.98 -5.88 -10.55
N VAL A 139 12.79 -6.48 -10.41
CA VAL A 139 12.03 -7.05 -11.55
C VAL A 139 10.85 -6.19 -11.98
N ARG A 140 10.37 -5.31 -11.08
CA ARG A 140 9.28 -4.37 -11.38
C ARG A 140 9.44 -3.11 -10.54
N ARG A 141 9.16 -1.97 -11.17
CA ARG A 141 9.08 -0.66 -10.51
C ARG A 141 7.83 0.06 -10.99
N GLU A 142 6.98 0.46 -10.06
CA GLU A 142 5.78 1.24 -10.34
C GLU A 142 5.95 2.64 -9.77
N LEU A 143 5.30 3.62 -10.40
CA LEU A 143 5.41 5.03 -10.00
C LEU A 143 4.09 5.49 -9.37
N SER A 144 4.14 5.84 -8.08
CA SER A 144 3.08 6.55 -7.37
C SER A 144 3.33 8.05 -7.39
N ALA A 145 2.28 8.83 -7.17
CA ALA A 145 2.36 10.28 -7.01
C ALA A 145 1.98 10.66 -5.58
N THR A 146 2.93 11.20 -4.83
CA THR A 146 2.79 11.53 -3.41
C THR A 146 3.05 13.00 -3.15
N ILE A 147 2.28 13.60 -2.25
CA ILE A 147 2.45 14.96 -1.74
C ILE A 147 3.14 14.89 -0.38
N ALA A 148 4.24 15.61 -0.19
CA ALA A 148 4.81 15.90 1.10
C ALA A 148 4.14 17.15 1.69
N GLN A 149 3.31 16.99 2.74
CA GLN A 149 2.47 18.09 3.26
C GLN A 149 3.27 19.30 3.75
N ARG A 150 4.48 19.08 4.30
CA ARG A 150 5.35 20.19 4.75
C ARG A 150 5.93 21.03 3.62
N ASN A 151 6.04 20.46 2.40
CA ASN A 151 6.68 21.08 1.25
C ASN A 151 5.78 21.00 0.02
N ARG A 152 4.51 21.38 0.16
CA ARG A 152 3.52 21.27 -0.91
C ARG A 152 3.85 22.17 -2.10
N ILE A 153 3.79 21.56 -3.27
CA ILE A 153 3.81 22.27 -4.54
C ILE A 153 2.42 22.88 -4.76
N ARG A 154 2.39 24.11 -5.25
CA ARG A 154 1.14 24.81 -5.55
C ARG A 154 0.31 24.03 -6.60
N LEU A 155 -1.01 23.97 -6.39
CA LEU A 155 -1.95 23.38 -7.35
C LEU A 155 -1.78 23.99 -8.75
N ALA A 156 -1.79 23.17 -9.79
CA ALA A 156 -1.82 23.60 -11.16
C ALA A 156 -3.06 24.46 -11.45
N GLU A 157 -2.98 25.37 -12.44
CA GLU A 157 -4.12 26.23 -12.78
C GLU A 157 -5.38 25.44 -13.17
N SER A 158 -5.21 24.32 -13.87
CA SER A 158 -6.33 23.43 -14.20
C SER A 158 -7.07 22.92 -12.94
N ARG A 159 -6.34 22.57 -11.86
CA ARG A 159 -6.94 22.13 -10.59
C ARG A 159 -7.61 23.28 -9.87
N ARG A 160 -7.00 24.48 -9.87
CA ARG A 160 -7.60 25.69 -9.30
C ARG A 160 -8.87 26.12 -10.04
N SER A 161 -8.86 26.00 -11.37
CA SER A 161 -10.04 26.28 -12.20
C SER A 161 -11.17 25.29 -11.91
N GLY A 162 -10.87 23.99 -11.83
CA GLY A 162 -11.84 22.96 -11.43
C GLY A 162 -12.43 23.21 -10.05
N LEU A 163 -11.60 23.59 -9.07
CA LEU A 163 -12.05 23.95 -7.72
C LEU A 163 -13.03 25.15 -7.73
N ARG A 164 -12.74 26.21 -8.49
CA ARG A 164 -13.66 27.34 -8.63
C ARG A 164 -15.00 26.92 -9.22
N LYS A 165 -14.96 26.06 -10.25
CA LYS A 165 -16.14 25.51 -10.92
C LYS A 165 -16.99 24.68 -9.94
N ALA A 166 -16.38 23.78 -9.18
CA ALA A 166 -17.06 22.95 -8.19
C ALA A 166 -17.75 23.79 -7.11
N ARG A 167 -17.07 24.83 -6.61
CA ARG A 167 -17.64 25.76 -5.63
C ARG A 167 -18.83 26.54 -6.21
N ALA A 168 -18.70 27.04 -7.43
CA ALA A 168 -19.78 27.75 -8.11
C ALA A 168 -21.01 26.85 -8.38
N ALA A 169 -20.80 25.55 -8.60
CA ALA A 169 -21.85 24.56 -8.76
C ALA A 169 -22.47 24.07 -7.43
N GLY A 170 -22.01 24.58 -6.29
CA GLY A 170 -22.53 24.23 -4.96
C GLY A 170 -22.18 22.79 -4.54
N LEU A 171 -21.06 22.23 -5.03
CA LEU A 171 -20.62 20.89 -4.60
C LEU A 171 -20.14 20.94 -3.15
N ARG A 172 -20.43 19.84 -2.42
CA ARG A 172 -19.96 19.64 -1.05
C ARG A 172 -19.24 18.30 -0.91
N VAL A 173 -18.29 18.22 0.01
CA VAL A 173 -17.56 16.99 0.36
C VAL A 173 -18.02 16.54 1.73
N GLU A 174 -18.34 15.27 1.86
CA GLU A 174 -18.75 14.67 3.13
C GLU A 174 -17.98 13.38 3.39
N GLU A 175 -17.60 13.17 4.64
CA GLU A 175 -17.23 11.83 5.09
C GLU A 175 -18.48 10.97 5.19
N SER A 176 -18.42 9.73 4.70
CA SER A 176 -19.56 8.86 4.54
C SER A 176 -19.26 7.43 4.95
N THR A 177 -20.28 6.69 5.31
CA THR A 177 -20.24 5.23 5.49
C THR A 177 -21.02 4.50 4.39
N ASP A 178 -21.58 5.22 3.44
CA ASP A 178 -22.33 4.66 2.31
C ASP A 178 -21.39 4.17 1.20
N TYR A 179 -20.74 3.04 1.48
CA TYR A 179 -19.88 2.37 0.49
C TYR A 179 -20.68 1.92 -0.74
N ALA A 180 -21.96 1.61 -0.61
CA ALA A 180 -22.77 1.14 -1.72
C ALA A 180 -22.91 2.20 -2.82
N THR A 181 -23.23 3.43 -2.46
CA THR A 181 -23.32 4.56 -3.39
C THR A 181 -21.98 4.81 -4.10
N PHE A 182 -20.87 4.82 -3.36
CA PHE A 182 -19.56 5.03 -3.98
C PHE A 182 -19.14 3.84 -4.86
N TRP A 183 -19.41 2.59 -4.43
CA TRP A 183 -19.06 1.38 -5.20
C TRP A 183 -19.81 1.30 -6.52
N HIS A 184 -21.09 1.68 -6.53
CA HIS A 184 -21.87 1.77 -7.77
C HIS A 184 -21.22 2.75 -8.78
N LEU A 185 -20.79 3.92 -8.30
CA LEU A 185 -20.09 4.92 -9.11
C LEU A 185 -18.73 4.40 -9.61
N LEU A 186 -17.97 3.73 -8.74
CA LEU A 186 -16.66 3.15 -9.05
C LEU A 186 -16.76 2.03 -10.10
N CYS A 187 -17.66 1.06 -9.90
CA CYS A 187 -17.87 -0.05 -10.82
C CYS A 187 -18.26 0.43 -12.21
N ARG A 188 -19.23 1.34 -12.31
CA ARG A 188 -19.64 1.93 -13.59
C ARG A 188 -18.49 2.64 -14.30
N HIS A 189 -17.64 3.34 -13.57
CA HIS A 189 -16.48 4.01 -14.15
C HIS A 189 -15.43 3.01 -14.64
N LEU A 190 -15.08 2.02 -13.85
CA LEU A 190 -14.07 1.01 -14.21
C LEU A 190 -14.54 0.16 -15.39
N GLU A 191 -15.80 -0.29 -15.39
CA GLU A 191 -16.38 -1.06 -16.48
C GLU A 191 -16.40 -0.26 -17.80
N SER A 192 -16.91 0.98 -17.76
CA SER A 192 -17.05 1.81 -18.98
C SER A 192 -15.72 2.24 -19.58
N ARG A 193 -14.65 2.36 -18.78
CA ARG A 193 -13.35 2.89 -19.24
C ARG A 193 -12.29 1.81 -19.45
N TYR A 194 -12.33 0.73 -18.67
CA TYR A 194 -11.28 -0.27 -18.61
C TYR A 194 -11.78 -1.71 -18.76
N GLY A 195 -13.11 -1.94 -18.76
CA GLY A 195 -13.68 -3.28 -18.79
C GLY A 195 -13.33 -4.14 -17.57
N THR A 196 -13.05 -3.51 -16.43
CA THR A 196 -12.60 -4.18 -15.20
C THR A 196 -13.50 -3.86 -14.01
N GLN A 197 -13.34 -4.65 -12.95
CA GLN A 197 -14.01 -4.45 -11.66
C GLN A 197 -12.99 -4.04 -10.58
N PRO A 198 -13.43 -3.42 -9.47
CA PRO A 198 -12.56 -3.17 -8.32
C PRO A 198 -11.97 -4.48 -7.78
N VAL A 199 -10.76 -4.41 -7.21
CA VAL A 199 -10.11 -5.58 -6.59
C VAL A 199 -10.91 -6.14 -5.41
N HIS A 200 -11.52 -5.26 -4.60
CA HIS A 200 -12.43 -5.63 -3.53
C HIS A 200 -13.88 -5.63 -4.02
N SER A 201 -14.68 -6.59 -3.56
CA SER A 201 -16.13 -6.49 -3.67
C SER A 201 -16.68 -5.43 -2.69
N LEU A 202 -17.94 -5.01 -2.88
CA LEU A 202 -18.63 -4.13 -1.93
C LEU A 202 -18.68 -4.74 -0.51
N GLU A 203 -18.92 -6.06 -0.44
CA GLU A 203 -18.96 -6.77 0.85
C GLU A 203 -17.56 -6.77 1.52
N GLU A 204 -16.50 -7.04 0.76
CA GLU A 204 -15.13 -7.05 1.27
C GLU A 204 -14.74 -5.67 1.82
N ILE A 205 -14.94 -4.60 1.07
CA ILE A 205 -14.56 -3.26 1.54
C ILE A 205 -15.42 -2.80 2.72
N SER A 206 -16.72 -3.13 2.74
CA SER A 206 -17.59 -2.80 3.87
C SER A 206 -17.18 -3.52 5.15
N ARG A 207 -16.80 -4.80 5.04
CA ARG A 207 -16.25 -5.59 6.16
C ARG A 207 -14.92 -5.03 6.66
N LEU A 208 -14.01 -4.68 5.74
CA LEU A 208 -12.72 -4.08 6.09
C LEU A 208 -12.90 -2.72 6.77
N ALA A 209 -13.78 -1.86 6.25
CA ALA A 209 -14.07 -0.57 6.86
C ALA A 209 -14.70 -0.69 8.25
N ALA A 210 -15.55 -1.69 8.46
CA ALA A 210 -16.10 -1.99 9.78
C ALA A 210 -15.05 -2.50 10.77
N ALA A 211 -14.08 -3.30 10.30
CA ALA A 211 -12.96 -3.79 11.11
C ALA A 211 -11.92 -2.68 11.42
N PHE A 212 -11.75 -1.71 10.53
CA PHE A 212 -10.78 -0.64 10.63
C PHE A 212 -11.41 0.76 10.49
N PRO A 213 -12.39 1.14 11.33
CA PRO A 213 -13.22 2.34 11.13
C PRO A 213 -12.44 3.67 11.23
N THR A 214 -11.28 3.66 11.89
CA THR A 214 -10.38 4.83 12.00
C THR A 214 -9.25 4.82 10.96
N ARG A 215 -9.18 3.77 10.12
CA ARG A 215 -8.10 3.57 9.13
C ARG A 215 -8.59 3.53 7.70
N ILE A 216 -9.84 3.13 7.49
CA ILE A 216 -10.47 3.06 6.16
C ILE A 216 -11.63 4.02 6.16
N ARG A 217 -11.49 5.13 5.43
CA ARG A 217 -12.46 6.22 5.40
C ARG A 217 -12.92 6.48 3.98
N LEU A 218 -14.19 6.80 3.84
CA LEU A 218 -14.82 7.14 2.57
C LEU A 218 -15.22 8.62 2.57
N TYR A 219 -14.87 9.34 1.50
CA TYR A 219 -15.31 10.70 1.24
C TYR A 219 -16.04 10.75 -0.08
N ILE A 220 -17.24 11.36 -0.08
CA ILE A 220 -18.09 11.51 -1.26
C ILE A 220 -18.33 12.99 -1.56
N VAL A 221 -18.35 13.32 -2.84
CA VAL A 221 -18.72 14.65 -3.33
C VAL A 221 -20.16 14.62 -3.82
N TYR A 222 -20.97 15.50 -3.30
CA TYR A 222 -22.39 15.62 -3.63
C TYR A 222 -22.72 16.95 -4.31
N GLN A 223 -23.75 16.92 -5.19
CA GLN A 223 -24.55 18.07 -5.57
C GLN A 223 -26.00 17.79 -5.19
N GLY A 224 -26.57 18.57 -4.27
CA GLY A 224 -27.83 18.16 -3.63
C GLY A 224 -27.67 16.75 -2.99
N GLU A 225 -28.50 15.80 -3.38
CA GLU A 225 -28.42 14.42 -2.93
C GLU A 225 -27.67 13.48 -3.92
N THR A 226 -27.19 14.02 -5.04
CA THR A 226 -26.54 13.23 -6.08
C THR A 226 -25.03 13.07 -5.81
N ALA A 227 -24.55 11.85 -5.68
CA ALA A 227 -23.12 11.55 -5.56
C ALA A 227 -22.43 11.70 -6.92
N LEU A 228 -21.41 12.55 -7.00
CA LEU A 228 -20.71 12.88 -8.23
C LEU A 228 -19.28 12.34 -8.28
N GLY A 229 -18.70 11.99 -7.14
CA GLY A 229 -17.36 11.44 -7.04
C GLY A 229 -17.00 11.10 -5.61
N GLY A 230 -15.83 10.51 -5.40
CA GLY A 230 -15.37 10.16 -4.06
C GLY A 230 -14.04 9.43 -4.06
N THR A 231 -13.60 9.09 -2.88
CA THR A 231 -12.37 8.31 -2.63
C THR A 231 -12.46 7.52 -1.34
N VAL A 232 -11.93 6.30 -1.37
CA VAL A 232 -11.61 5.55 -0.15
C VAL A 232 -10.16 5.83 0.20
N VAL A 233 -9.92 6.27 1.43
CA VAL A 233 -8.59 6.59 1.95
C VAL A 233 -8.19 5.56 3.01
N TYR A 234 -6.97 5.03 2.89
CA TYR A 234 -6.33 4.20 3.89
C TYR A 234 -5.38 5.06 4.72
N GLU A 235 -5.66 5.19 6.00
CA GLU A 235 -4.91 6.03 6.92
C GLU A 235 -3.84 5.23 7.67
N THR A 236 -2.61 5.68 7.54
CA THR A 236 -1.48 5.19 8.32
C THR A 236 -0.88 6.34 9.15
N PRO A 237 0.01 6.07 10.11
CA PRO A 237 0.62 7.16 10.90
C PRO A 237 1.39 8.20 10.08
N GLN A 238 1.90 7.83 8.90
CA GLN A 238 2.72 8.69 8.06
C GLN A 238 2.04 9.10 6.75
N THR A 239 1.10 8.30 6.26
CA THR A 239 0.56 8.46 4.91
C THR A 239 -0.94 8.24 4.88
N ALA A 240 -1.67 9.18 4.28
CA ALA A 240 -3.04 8.98 3.81
C ALA A 240 -2.96 8.53 2.34
N HIS A 241 -3.38 7.30 2.05
CA HIS A 241 -3.32 6.68 0.73
C HIS A 241 -4.71 6.57 0.12
N THR A 242 -4.89 7.05 -1.11
CA THR A 242 -6.15 6.87 -1.84
C THR A 242 -6.21 5.49 -2.48
N GLN A 243 -6.95 4.57 -1.86
CA GLN A 243 -7.12 3.21 -2.36
C GLN A 243 -8.01 3.15 -3.61
N TYR A 244 -9.05 3.97 -3.63
CA TYR A 244 -9.98 4.09 -4.76
C TYR A 244 -10.34 5.55 -4.98
N ILE A 245 -10.32 5.97 -6.25
CA ILE A 245 -10.75 7.31 -6.69
C ILE A 245 -11.72 7.13 -7.85
N SER A 246 -12.87 7.77 -7.80
CA SER A 246 -13.82 7.75 -8.91
C SER A 246 -14.66 9.02 -8.98
N ALA A 247 -15.09 9.38 -10.18
CA ALA A 247 -16.09 10.41 -10.40
C ALA A 247 -16.93 10.08 -11.64
N SER A 248 -18.20 10.48 -11.62
CA SER A 248 -19.09 10.43 -12.77
C SER A 248 -18.59 11.35 -13.89
N ALA A 249 -19.11 11.21 -15.10
CA ALA A 249 -18.80 12.12 -16.20
C ALA A 249 -19.15 13.57 -15.84
N GLU A 250 -20.32 13.77 -15.24
CA GLU A 250 -20.80 15.07 -14.74
C GLU A 250 -19.88 15.61 -13.62
N GLY A 251 -19.55 14.79 -12.62
CA GLY A 251 -18.63 15.18 -11.54
C GLY A 251 -17.26 15.61 -12.05
N ARG A 252 -16.71 14.93 -13.07
CA ARG A 252 -15.45 15.36 -13.71
C ARG A 252 -15.59 16.73 -14.40
N GLN A 253 -16.70 16.98 -15.10
CA GLN A 253 -16.96 18.27 -15.74
C GLN A 253 -17.11 19.40 -14.74
N MET A 254 -17.69 19.11 -13.57
CA MET A 254 -17.91 20.08 -12.49
C MET A 254 -16.69 20.28 -11.57
N GLY A 255 -15.62 19.50 -11.73
CA GLY A 255 -14.44 19.60 -10.87
C GLY A 255 -14.61 18.93 -9.51
N ALA A 256 -15.42 17.86 -9.40
CA ALA A 256 -15.68 17.17 -8.14
C ALA A 256 -14.40 16.66 -7.47
N LEU A 257 -13.47 16.05 -8.22
CA LEU A 257 -12.19 15.59 -7.66
C LEU A 257 -11.27 16.77 -7.28
N ASP A 258 -11.38 17.93 -7.94
CA ASP A 258 -10.60 19.11 -7.58
C ASP A 258 -11.03 19.65 -6.20
N LEU A 259 -12.35 19.67 -5.94
CA LEU A 259 -12.90 20.02 -4.62
C LEU A 259 -12.54 18.98 -3.57
N LEU A 260 -12.70 17.69 -3.90
CA LEU A 260 -12.42 16.59 -3.00
C LEU A 260 -10.98 16.64 -2.47
N PHE A 261 -10.00 16.68 -3.38
CA PHE A 261 -8.61 16.67 -2.97
C PHE A 261 -8.16 17.98 -2.32
N HIS A 262 -8.74 19.13 -2.72
CA HIS A 262 -8.53 20.36 -1.97
C HIS A 262 -9.02 20.24 -0.53
N HIS A 263 -10.23 19.69 -0.31
CA HIS A 263 -10.78 19.44 1.03
C HIS A 263 -9.87 18.51 1.86
N LEU A 264 -9.49 17.36 1.28
CA LEU A 264 -8.66 16.38 1.97
C LEU A 264 -7.28 16.93 2.34
N LEU A 265 -6.63 17.65 1.43
CA LEU A 265 -5.28 18.17 1.62
C LEU A 265 -5.22 19.39 2.54
N ASP A 266 -6.25 20.23 2.54
CA ASP A 266 -6.24 21.53 3.23
C ASP A 266 -7.07 21.55 4.53
N GLN A 267 -7.89 20.51 4.77
CA GLN A 267 -8.76 20.46 5.96
C GLN A 267 -8.62 19.16 6.75
N VAL A 268 -8.54 18.00 6.07
CA VAL A 268 -8.55 16.70 6.74
C VAL A 268 -7.14 16.22 7.09
N TYR A 269 -6.25 16.11 6.09
CA TYR A 269 -4.93 15.49 6.23
C TYR A 269 -3.79 16.51 6.36
N THR A 270 -4.06 17.66 6.94
CA THR A 270 -3.08 18.76 7.10
C THR A 270 -1.87 18.38 7.95
N ALA A 271 -2.06 17.51 8.94
CA ALA A 271 -1.01 17.05 9.86
C ALA A 271 -0.33 15.74 9.40
N THR A 272 -0.91 15.04 8.42
CA THR A 272 -0.34 13.78 7.90
C THR A 272 0.87 14.08 7.03
N PRO A 273 2.06 13.50 7.29
CA PRO A 273 3.27 13.85 6.55
C PRO A 273 3.16 13.69 5.03
N TYR A 274 2.50 12.62 4.58
CA TYR A 274 2.36 12.29 3.15
C TYR A 274 0.91 12.03 2.77
N PHE A 275 0.54 12.49 1.56
CA PHE A 275 -0.71 12.12 0.91
C PHE A 275 -0.36 11.42 -0.41
N ASP A 276 -0.69 10.14 -0.53
CA ASP A 276 -0.30 9.30 -1.67
C ASP A 276 -1.50 8.95 -2.53
N PHE A 277 -1.43 9.29 -3.82
CA PHE A 277 -2.47 9.00 -4.80
C PHE A 277 -2.41 7.57 -5.36
N GLY A 278 -1.43 6.75 -4.94
CA GLY A 278 -1.19 5.43 -5.48
C GLY A 278 -0.56 5.44 -6.88
N THR A 279 -0.22 4.25 -7.35
CA THR A 279 0.46 4.04 -8.63
C THR A 279 -0.43 4.42 -9.83
N SER A 280 0.22 4.67 -10.96
CA SER A 280 -0.44 4.98 -12.23
C SER A 280 0.01 4.00 -13.31
N THR A 281 0.22 2.75 -12.95
CA THR A 281 0.74 1.69 -13.84
C THR A 281 -0.18 1.45 -15.02
N ALA A 282 0.37 1.30 -16.22
CA ALA A 282 -0.32 0.96 -17.45
C ALA A 282 0.63 0.31 -18.45
N GLU A 283 0.10 -0.48 -19.37
CA GLU A 283 0.84 -1.05 -20.50
C GLU A 283 1.09 0.01 -21.57
N THR A 284 2.09 0.86 -21.36
CA THR A 284 2.51 1.93 -22.25
C THR A 284 4.04 1.93 -22.38
N GLU A 285 4.58 2.72 -23.32
CA GLU A 285 6.02 2.88 -23.52
C GLU A 285 6.80 3.14 -22.22
N TYR A 286 6.24 3.96 -21.31
CA TYR A 286 6.88 4.31 -20.04
C TYR A 286 6.37 3.49 -18.83
N GLY A 287 5.48 2.51 -19.05
CA GLY A 287 4.93 1.68 -17.97
C GLY A 287 3.90 2.37 -17.07
N PHE A 288 3.48 3.60 -17.40
CA PHE A 288 2.47 4.34 -16.64
C PHE A 288 1.46 5.08 -17.53
N ASN A 289 0.27 5.35 -16.98
CA ASN A 289 -0.75 6.18 -17.60
C ASN A 289 -0.40 7.68 -17.39
N ALA A 290 0.15 8.31 -18.43
CA ALA A 290 0.61 9.70 -18.39
C ALA A 290 -0.52 10.70 -18.06
N SER A 291 -1.74 10.46 -18.54
CA SER A 291 -2.91 11.31 -18.26
C SER A 291 -3.31 11.26 -16.79
N LEU A 292 -3.30 10.06 -16.19
CA LEU A 292 -3.60 9.87 -14.77
C LEU A 292 -2.49 10.46 -13.89
N LEU A 293 -1.24 10.24 -14.26
CA LEU A 293 -0.09 10.81 -13.53
C LEU A 293 -0.11 12.34 -13.60
N PHE A 294 -0.33 12.92 -14.77
CA PHE A 294 -0.48 14.37 -14.94
C PHE A 294 -1.59 14.98 -14.07
N GLN A 295 -2.71 14.26 -13.91
CA GLN A 295 -3.77 14.69 -13.00
C GLN A 295 -3.29 14.73 -11.54
N LYS A 296 -2.60 13.67 -11.08
CA LYS A 296 -2.06 13.58 -9.71
C LYS A 296 -0.96 14.64 -9.47
N GLU A 297 -0.09 14.85 -10.43
CA GLU A 297 0.95 15.88 -10.40
C GLU A 297 0.37 17.30 -10.37
N GLY A 298 -0.78 17.50 -11.00
CA GLY A 298 -1.52 18.75 -10.95
C GLY A 298 -1.98 19.15 -9.54
N PHE A 299 -2.18 18.19 -8.64
CA PHE A 299 -2.42 18.42 -7.22
C PHE A 299 -1.13 18.67 -6.41
N GLY A 300 0.05 18.54 -7.03
CA GLY A 300 1.35 18.70 -6.40
C GLY A 300 2.06 17.37 -6.09
N GLY A 301 1.50 16.23 -6.52
CA GLY A 301 2.13 14.92 -6.38
C GLY A 301 3.47 14.83 -7.10
N ARG A 302 4.43 14.07 -6.54
CA ARG A 302 5.71 13.73 -7.16
C ARG A 302 6.02 12.26 -6.91
N GLY A 303 6.95 11.74 -7.71
CA GLY A 303 7.20 10.31 -7.82
C GLY A 303 7.73 9.64 -6.57
N ILE A 304 7.09 8.53 -6.19
CA ILE A 304 7.57 7.54 -5.22
C ILE A 304 7.53 6.18 -5.91
N CYS A 305 8.63 5.43 -5.82
CA CYS A 305 8.71 4.09 -6.41
C CYS A 305 8.10 3.04 -5.48
N TYR A 306 7.37 2.11 -6.10
CA TYR A 306 6.90 0.87 -5.51
C TYR A 306 7.61 -0.26 -6.25
N ASP A 307 8.52 -0.92 -5.56
CA ASP A 307 9.44 -1.87 -6.16
C ASP A 307 9.02 -3.31 -5.90
N THR A 308 9.41 -4.19 -6.81
CA THR A 308 9.35 -5.65 -6.62
C THR A 308 10.71 -6.23 -6.96
N TYR A 309 11.26 -6.97 -6.02
CA TYR A 309 12.53 -7.69 -6.15
C TYR A 309 12.29 -9.18 -6.22
N GLU A 310 13.22 -9.90 -6.87
CA GLU A 310 13.19 -11.35 -6.93
C GLU A 310 14.60 -11.91 -6.75
N TRP A 311 14.71 -13.04 -6.05
CA TRP A 311 15.96 -13.82 -5.98
C TRP A 311 15.67 -15.31 -5.85
N ARG A 312 16.63 -16.11 -6.30
CA ARG A 312 16.57 -17.56 -6.21
C ARG A 312 17.15 -18.05 -4.88
N LEU A 313 16.53 -19.08 -4.31
CA LEU A 313 16.98 -19.76 -3.11
C LEU A 313 17.96 -20.91 -3.45
N SER A 314 18.77 -20.77 -4.51
CA SER A 314 19.85 -21.70 -4.85
C SER A 314 20.93 -21.72 -3.75
N SER A 315 21.76 -22.76 -3.73
CA SER A 315 22.85 -22.92 -2.75
C SER A 315 23.62 -21.63 -2.51
N PRO A 316 24.05 -21.33 -1.28
CA PRO A 316 24.68 -20.06 -0.97
C PRO A 316 25.83 -19.80 -1.95
N PRO A 317 26.06 -18.55 -2.41
CA PRO A 317 27.27 -18.22 -3.12
C PRO A 317 28.46 -18.63 -2.24
N PRO A 318 29.58 -19.12 -2.83
CA PRO A 318 30.77 -19.42 -2.06
C PRO A 318 31.14 -18.15 -1.27
N CYS A 319 31.37 -18.32 0.03
CA CYS A 319 31.82 -17.24 0.90
C CYS A 319 32.99 -16.56 0.20
N CYS A 320 32.81 -15.30 -0.22
CA CYS A 320 33.95 -14.45 -0.47
C CYS A 320 34.63 -14.23 0.89
N VAL A 321 35.77 -14.86 1.05
CA VAL A 321 36.71 -14.73 2.19
C VAL A 321 37.24 -13.31 2.26
#